data_009f61f09300515ce6ce2cbe22b8088f
#
_entry.id   009f61f09300515ce6ce2cbe22b8088f
#
_cell.length_a   1.000
_cell.length_b   1.000
_cell.length_c   1.000
_cell.angle_alpha   90.00
_cell.angle_beta   90.00
_cell.angle_gamma   90.00
#
_symmetry.space_group_name_H-M   'P 1'
#
loop_
_entity.id
_entity.type
_entity.pdbx_description
1 polymer ?
#
loop_
_entity_poly.entity_id
_entity_poly.type
_entity_poly.pdbx_seq_one_letter_code
_entity_poly.pdbx_strand_id
1 'polypeptide(L)'
;LAEHIKNIATYEAQYQGVDAAIVLATLEAETNFTNKTGDSGNALGPGQVWPKWHNDAFITQANRFRLRWPDSHQERTNLVLSNDHFATAVATMVIARTWKAVNGDFRKFSEKYVGPRIPDSDYIRRLKIYQKYAGGNVVPSSYTPGGSTDGNSSSDMGSSGLTASPINDVVLPETNYGVVANSQKYGNVLYGRKYRVLVSNGKGTALDVSDLRCAFSVYKTMMQPQFSTVTIFNLNAETENQIINEGDRVIVEAGYEGEQYGLIFVGDVVQPIRGKEDGVTYKLTLNSIDSDRALNFGFVGFSVAKGQTARDQVNQIAAKASIPSQLGSISEGLSSAKLTRGKVFFGATKDYLRQLSQSNAATFYMEDGKVNIIQAPDFLKDEIVDLSPESGLIGTPVQSDFGVKFKCLINPRLRLNSLVRINNSQIQAQTFQVGQIPRALDAEGIYRIVELQNHGDTHSDDWYTEATCVSQAGGVIPGLMSSMGSNMWRG
;
A
#
# COMPACT_ATOMS: atom_id res chain seq x y z
N LEU A 1 -6.79 -1.45 25.61
CA LEU A 1 -5.79 -0.35 25.66
C LEU A 1 -4.36 -0.87 25.56
N ALA A 2 -3.96 -1.85 26.39
CA ALA A 2 -2.61 -2.41 26.37
C ALA A 2 -2.28 -3.09 25.02
N GLU A 3 -3.22 -3.84 24.44
CA GLU A 3 -3.04 -4.50 23.14
C GLU A 3 -2.92 -3.48 22.00
N HIS A 4 -3.65 -2.39 22.08
CA HIS A 4 -3.56 -1.30 21.12
C HIS A 4 -2.15 -0.67 21.11
N ILE A 5 -1.61 -0.35 22.28
CA ILE A 5 -0.24 0.19 22.40
C ILE A 5 0.83 -0.83 21.96
N LYS A 6 0.65 -2.13 22.19
CA LYS A 6 1.56 -3.16 21.69
C LYS A 6 1.58 -3.20 20.16
N ASN A 7 0.43 -3.15 19.53
CA ASN A 7 0.32 -3.13 18.08
C ASN A 7 1.00 -1.90 17.47
N ILE A 8 0.78 -0.72 18.06
CA ILE A 8 1.47 0.51 17.67
C ILE A 8 2.98 0.36 17.87
N ALA A 9 3.42 -0.16 19.02
CA ALA A 9 4.84 -0.31 19.34
C ALA A 9 5.55 -1.26 18.38
N THR A 10 4.90 -2.35 18.00
CA THR A 10 5.44 -3.29 17.00
C THR A 10 5.55 -2.64 15.63
N TYR A 11 4.52 -1.90 15.21
CA TYR A 11 4.55 -1.11 13.98
C TYR A 11 5.68 -0.06 13.98
N GLU A 12 5.79 0.72 15.06
CA GLU A 12 6.81 1.76 15.18
C GLU A 12 8.23 1.19 15.30
N ALA A 13 8.39 -0.01 15.88
CA ALA A 13 9.68 -0.69 15.94
C ALA A 13 10.16 -1.07 14.53
N GLN A 14 9.28 -1.60 13.70
CA GLN A 14 9.56 -1.87 12.29
C GLN A 14 9.92 -0.58 11.55
N TYR A 15 9.15 0.48 11.75
CA TYR A 15 9.41 1.79 11.15
C TYR A 15 10.80 2.35 11.52
N GLN A 16 11.23 2.18 12.78
CA GLN A 16 12.53 2.63 13.26
C GLN A 16 13.68 1.66 12.93
N GLY A 17 13.39 0.52 12.30
CA GLY A 17 14.37 -0.53 12.00
C GLY A 17 15.05 -1.06 13.26
N VAL A 18 14.26 -1.39 14.28
CA VAL A 18 14.71 -1.97 15.55
C VAL A 18 13.86 -3.20 15.89
N ASP A 19 14.46 -4.17 16.60
CA ASP A 19 13.72 -5.35 17.05
C ASP A 19 12.55 -4.93 17.95
N ALA A 20 11.35 -5.37 17.61
CA ALA A 20 10.15 -5.10 18.40
C ALA A 20 10.24 -5.62 19.84
N ALA A 21 11.04 -6.65 20.09
CA ALA A 21 11.23 -7.22 21.42
C ALA A 21 11.78 -6.20 22.42
N ILE A 22 12.76 -5.37 22.03
CA ILE A 22 13.31 -4.35 22.93
C ILE A 22 12.32 -3.22 23.20
N VAL A 23 11.50 -2.84 22.20
CA VAL A 23 10.48 -1.81 22.34
C VAL A 23 9.38 -2.30 23.28
N LEU A 24 8.79 -3.47 23.01
CA LEU A 24 7.74 -4.05 23.81
C LEU A 24 8.19 -4.28 25.27
N ALA A 25 9.40 -4.81 25.44
CA ALA A 25 9.96 -5.03 26.78
C ALA A 25 10.14 -3.72 27.58
N THR A 26 10.56 -2.66 26.91
CA THR A 26 10.74 -1.36 27.56
C THR A 26 9.40 -0.74 27.94
N LEU A 27 8.40 -0.76 27.05
CA LEU A 27 7.08 -0.21 27.34
C LEU A 27 6.34 -1.02 28.44
N GLU A 28 6.49 -2.35 28.46
CA GLU A 28 5.97 -3.17 29.56
C GLU A 28 6.63 -2.83 30.88
N ALA A 29 7.96 -2.67 30.88
CA ALA A 29 8.71 -2.36 32.10
C ALA A 29 8.40 -0.97 32.68
N GLU A 30 8.14 0.05 31.82
CA GLU A 30 7.87 1.42 32.22
C GLU A 30 6.42 1.61 32.71
N THR A 31 5.46 1.18 31.94
CA THR A 31 4.05 1.55 32.18
C THR A 31 3.06 0.40 32.02
N ASN A 32 3.52 -0.79 31.69
CA ASN A 32 2.67 -1.91 31.27
C ASN A 32 1.71 -1.51 30.14
N PHE A 33 2.26 -0.88 29.10
CA PHE A 33 1.53 -0.40 27.92
C PHE A 33 0.39 0.58 28.23
N THR A 34 0.63 1.51 29.17
CA THR A 34 -0.34 2.54 29.52
C THR A 34 0.23 3.91 29.16
N ASN A 35 -0.53 4.72 28.40
CA ASN A 35 -0.18 6.09 28.11
C ASN A 35 -0.52 6.97 29.33
N LYS A 36 0.49 7.33 30.11
CA LYS A 36 0.36 8.10 31.36
C LYS A 36 1.56 9.00 31.62
N THR A 37 1.43 9.87 32.62
CA THR A 37 2.56 10.64 33.15
C THR A 37 3.22 9.90 34.31
N GLY A 38 4.50 10.16 34.50
CA GLY A 38 5.29 9.75 35.67
C GLY A 38 6.19 10.89 36.15
N ASP A 39 6.97 10.63 37.18
CA ASP A 39 7.93 11.56 37.76
C ASP A 39 7.35 12.97 37.96
N SER A 40 6.23 13.04 38.69
CA SER A 40 5.50 14.31 38.97
C SER A 40 5.10 15.06 37.68
N GLY A 41 4.81 14.34 36.59
CA GLY A 41 4.38 14.92 35.32
C GLY A 41 5.51 15.20 34.31
N ASN A 42 6.76 14.93 34.68
CA ASN A 42 7.91 15.19 33.81
C ASN A 42 8.15 14.08 32.76
N ALA A 43 7.83 12.84 33.10
CA ALA A 43 7.91 11.70 32.20
C ALA A 43 6.58 11.50 31.49
N LEU A 44 6.58 11.38 30.17
CA LEU A 44 5.37 11.34 29.35
C LEU A 44 5.28 10.06 28.52
N GLY A 45 4.07 9.57 28.38
CA GLY A 45 3.75 8.49 27.46
C GLY A 45 4.09 7.08 27.97
N PRO A 46 3.87 6.04 27.13
CA PRO A 46 4.07 4.66 27.54
C PRO A 46 5.53 4.27 27.79
N GLY A 47 6.49 5.02 27.23
CA GLY A 47 7.93 4.85 27.47
C GLY A 47 8.52 5.78 28.51
N GLN A 48 7.69 6.59 29.20
CA GLN A 48 8.12 7.54 30.23
C GLN A 48 9.27 8.46 29.79
N VAL A 49 9.11 9.04 28.59
CA VAL A 49 10.13 9.90 27.96
C VAL A 49 10.06 11.31 28.51
N TRP A 50 11.22 11.87 28.90
CA TRP A 50 11.30 13.24 29.40
C TRP A 50 11.51 14.25 28.26
N PRO A 51 10.57 15.18 28.00
CA PRO A 51 10.76 16.20 26.96
C PRO A 51 12.01 17.08 27.16
N LYS A 52 12.42 17.27 28.40
CA LYS A 52 13.64 18.04 28.72
C LYS A 52 14.91 17.46 28.07
N TRP A 53 15.01 16.13 27.96
CA TRP A 53 16.19 15.43 27.45
C TRP A 53 16.05 14.95 26.01
N HIS A 54 14.81 14.80 25.53
CA HIS A 54 14.46 14.21 24.24
C HIS A 54 13.52 15.09 23.42
N ASN A 55 13.63 16.43 23.59
CA ASN A 55 12.75 17.38 22.91
C ASN A 55 12.80 17.25 21.38
N ASP A 56 13.97 16.89 20.84
CA ASP A 56 14.17 16.60 19.41
C ASP A 56 13.33 15.43 18.93
N ALA A 57 13.18 14.36 19.73
CA ALA A 57 12.34 13.23 19.40
C ALA A 57 10.84 13.61 19.34
N PHE A 58 10.39 14.44 20.32
CA PHE A 58 9.03 14.95 20.32
C PHE A 58 8.75 15.85 19.11
N ILE A 59 9.67 16.77 18.79
CA ILE A 59 9.53 17.66 17.62
C ILE A 59 9.53 16.84 16.33
N THR A 60 10.44 15.87 16.20
CA THR A 60 10.53 15.03 15.00
C THR A 60 9.25 14.25 14.79
N GLN A 61 8.71 13.62 15.85
CA GLN A 61 7.46 12.88 15.73
C GLN A 61 6.25 13.80 15.59
N ALA A 62 6.23 14.97 16.25
CA ALA A 62 5.17 15.95 16.06
C ALA A 62 5.09 16.40 14.60
N ASN A 63 6.23 16.67 13.97
CA ASN A 63 6.29 16.98 12.55
C ASN A 63 5.78 15.82 11.69
N ARG A 64 6.17 14.57 11.99
CA ARG A 64 5.69 13.37 11.30
C ARG A 64 4.17 13.21 11.39
N PHE A 65 3.60 13.48 12.57
CA PHE A 65 2.16 13.40 12.80
C PHE A 65 1.39 14.68 12.45
N ARG A 66 2.07 15.68 11.86
CA ARG A 66 1.51 17.00 11.54
C ARG A 66 0.90 17.72 12.77
N LEU A 67 1.48 17.49 13.92
CA LEU A 67 1.11 18.11 15.18
C LEU A 67 2.05 19.26 15.47
N ARG A 68 1.51 20.34 16.03
CA ARG A 68 2.35 21.40 16.59
C ARG A 68 2.85 20.95 17.97
N TRP A 69 4.18 20.89 18.18
CA TRP A 69 4.74 20.68 19.49
C TRP A 69 4.61 21.97 20.32
N PRO A 70 3.83 21.96 21.41
CA PRO A 70 3.57 23.19 22.16
C PRO A 70 4.76 23.67 22.99
N ASP A 71 4.74 24.94 23.39
CA ASP A 71 5.75 25.52 24.27
C ASP A 71 5.45 25.26 25.75
N SER A 72 4.19 25.22 26.13
CA SER A 72 3.71 25.01 27.48
C SER A 72 3.79 23.54 27.90
N HIS A 73 4.26 23.28 29.11
CA HIS A 73 4.34 21.92 29.67
C HIS A 73 2.97 21.24 29.75
N GLN A 74 1.92 21.96 30.12
CA GLN A 74 0.56 21.41 30.23
C GLN A 74 0.02 20.99 28.88
N GLU A 75 0.20 21.79 27.84
CA GLU A 75 -0.25 21.45 26.49
C GLU A 75 0.54 20.29 25.91
N ARG A 76 1.86 20.20 26.17
CA ARG A 76 2.69 19.03 25.81
C ARG A 76 2.14 17.75 26.43
N THR A 77 1.85 17.80 27.73
CA THR A 77 1.25 16.67 28.46
C THR A 77 -0.09 16.27 27.88
N ASN A 78 -0.98 17.22 27.62
CA ASN A 78 -2.28 16.96 27.05
C ASN A 78 -2.17 16.34 25.64
N LEU A 79 -1.26 16.84 24.80
CA LEU A 79 -1.02 16.31 23.46
C LEU A 79 -0.55 14.84 23.48
N VAL A 80 0.40 14.53 24.37
CA VAL A 80 0.93 13.15 24.50
C VAL A 80 -0.14 12.20 25.03
N LEU A 81 -0.87 12.60 26.07
CA LEU A 81 -1.89 11.76 26.69
C LEU A 81 -3.13 11.53 25.81
N SER A 82 -3.44 12.48 24.93
CA SER A 82 -4.58 12.37 24.02
C SER A 82 -4.29 11.58 22.73
N ASN A 83 -3.01 11.22 22.50
CA ASN A 83 -2.61 10.56 21.26
C ASN A 83 -1.64 9.39 21.51
N ASP A 84 -2.20 8.20 21.64
CA ASP A 84 -1.44 6.96 21.92
C ASP A 84 -0.40 6.65 20.85
N HIS A 85 -0.73 6.92 19.56
CA HIS A 85 0.19 6.66 18.48
C HIS A 85 1.40 7.60 18.55
N PHE A 86 1.16 8.90 18.68
CA PHE A 86 2.23 9.88 18.82
C PHE A 86 3.11 9.58 20.04
N ALA A 87 2.51 9.30 21.19
CA ALA A 87 3.21 8.97 22.42
C ALA A 87 4.11 7.73 22.27
N THR A 88 3.58 6.68 21.64
CA THR A 88 4.31 5.42 21.41
C THR A 88 5.40 5.58 20.35
N ALA A 89 5.18 6.36 19.31
CA ALA A 89 6.18 6.67 18.29
C ALA A 89 7.38 7.44 18.86
N VAL A 90 7.15 8.41 19.74
CA VAL A 90 8.23 9.11 20.46
C VAL A 90 9.03 8.14 21.31
N ALA A 91 8.37 7.33 22.11
CA ALA A 91 9.02 6.31 22.95
C ALA A 91 9.87 5.34 22.11
N THR A 92 9.30 4.80 21.05
CA THR A 92 10.00 3.86 20.15
C THR A 92 11.22 4.50 19.50
N MET A 93 11.14 5.75 19.08
CA MET A 93 12.27 6.49 18.51
C MET A 93 13.42 6.63 19.49
N VAL A 94 13.13 6.98 20.74
CA VAL A 94 14.15 7.11 21.81
C VAL A 94 14.77 5.75 22.13
N ILE A 95 13.96 4.70 22.26
CA ILE A 95 14.40 3.33 22.47
C ILE A 95 15.31 2.87 21.34
N ALA A 96 14.89 3.04 20.07
CA ALA A 96 15.67 2.65 18.91
C ALA A 96 17.03 3.35 18.83
N ARG A 97 17.07 4.66 19.05
CA ARG A 97 18.32 5.43 19.10
C ARG A 97 19.25 4.94 20.20
N THR A 98 18.71 4.69 21.40
CA THR A 98 19.48 4.21 22.53
C THR A 98 20.02 2.81 22.29
N TRP A 99 19.21 1.91 21.74
CA TRP A 99 19.59 0.54 21.42
C TRP A 99 20.69 0.46 20.36
N LYS A 100 20.55 1.23 19.28
CA LYS A 100 21.57 1.34 18.23
C LYS A 100 22.89 1.92 18.78
N ALA A 101 22.82 2.91 19.66
CA ALA A 101 24.00 3.54 20.25
C ALA A 101 24.80 2.65 21.21
N VAL A 102 24.22 1.53 21.67
CA VAL A 102 24.89 0.55 22.53
C VAL A 102 25.14 -0.79 21.83
N ASN A 103 24.95 -0.84 20.50
CA ASN A 103 25.15 -2.02 19.67
C ASN A 103 24.42 -3.29 20.19
N GLY A 104 23.19 -3.13 20.69
CA GLY A 104 22.39 -4.24 21.20
C GLY A 104 22.76 -4.79 22.57
N ASP A 105 23.64 -4.13 23.32
CA ASP A 105 24.00 -4.53 24.69
C ASP A 105 22.89 -4.10 25.66
N PHE A 106 22.14 -5.07 26.17
CA PHE A 106 20.97 -4.83 27.03
C PHE A 106 21.36 -4.18 28.40
N ARG A 107 22.54 -4.47 28.94
CA ARG A 107 22.99 -3.86 30.20
C ARG A 107 23.25 -2.38 29.99
N LYS A 108 24.03 -2.03 28.97
CA LYS A 108 24.33 -0.64 28.60
C LYS A 108 23.07 0.11 28.17
N PHE A 109 22.15 -0.55 27.49
CA PHE A 109 20.86 0.03 27.15
C PHE A 109 20.08 0.43 28.40
N SER A 110 19.95 -0.50 29.37
CA SER A 110 19.22 -0.24 30.62
C SER A 110 19.82 0.91 31.42
N GLU A 111 21.15 0.96 31.54
CA GLU A 111 21.88 2.03 32.22
C GLU A 111 21.71 3.40 31.50
N LYS A 112 21.64 3.40 30.18
CA LYS A 112 21.48 4.62 29.38
C LYS A 112 20.04 5.12 29.32
N TYR A 113 19.06 4.21 29.31
CA TYR A 113 17.65 4.54 29.22
C TYR A 113 17.04 4.91 30.56
N VAL A 114 17.32 4.15 31.61
CA VAL A 114 16.78 4.35 32.96
C VAL A 114 17.65 5.24 33.80
N GLY A 115 18.99 5.09 33.71
CA GLY A 115 19.98 5.84 34.45
C GLY A 115 21.15 4.98 34.85
N PRO A 116 22.33 5.62 35.11
CA PRO A 116 23.60 4.91 35.36
C PRO A 116 23.66 4.15 36.69
N ARG A 117 22.67 4.29 37.55
CA ARG A 117 22.56 3.60 38.84
C ARG A 117 21.30 2.76 38.95
N ILE A 118 20.96 2.06 37.87
CA ILE A 118 19.82 1.12 37.89
C ILE A 118 20.06 0.04 38.96
N PRO A 119 19.14 -0.20 39.89
CA PRO A 119 19.25 -1.30 40.86
C PRO A 119 19.30 -2.65 40.17
N ASP A 120 20.11 -3.59 40.66
CA ASP A 120 20.20 -4.94 40.07
C ASP A 120 18.86 -5.67 40.05
N SER A 121 18.00 -5.46 41.02
CA SER A 121 16.64 -6.01 41.03
C SER A 121 15.78 -5.50 39.88
N ASP A 122 15.86 -4.23 39.53
CA ASP A 122 15.12 -3.66 38.41
C ASP A 122 15.72 -4.10 37.07
N TYR A 123 17.06 -4.15 36.98
CA TYR A 123 17.74 -4.71 35.80
C TYR A 123 17.31 -6.16 35.53
N ILE A 124 17.29 -7.02 36.55
CA ILE A 124 16.89 -8.43 36.43
C ILE A 124 15.41 -8.52 35.99
N ARG A 125 14.54 -7.67 36.54
CA ARG A 125 13.14 -7.60 36.15
C ARG A 125 12.99 -7.26 34.66
N ARG A 126 13.69 -6.23 34.18
CA ARG A 126 13.69 -5.79 32.79
C ARG A 126 14.28 -6.84 31.85
N LEU A 127 15.35 -7.51 32.27
CA LEU A 127 15.96 -8.60 31.50
C LEU A 127 15.00 -9.78 31.29
N LYS A 128 14.26 -10.17 32.34
CA LYS A 128 13.23 -11.21 32.23
C LYS A 128 12.12 -10.83 31.26
N ILE A 129 11.68 -9.56 31.28
CA ILE A 129 10.67 -9.07 30.35
C ILE A 129 11.23 -9.08 28.92
N TYR A 130 12.48 -8.63 28.73
CA TYR A 130 13.11 -8.67 27.40
C TYR A 130 13.23 -10.09 26.86
N GLN A 131 13.69 -11.05 27.69
CA GLN A 131 13.79 -12.46 27.31
C GLN A 131 12.43 -13.08 26.92
N LYS A 132 11.35 -12.66 27.56
CA LYS A 132 9.99 -13.07 27.21
C LYS A 132 9.63 -12.72 25.76
N TYR A 133 10.04 -11.54 25.28
CA TYR A 133 9.77 -11.09 23.91
C TYR A 133 10.84 -11.57 22.92
N ALA A 134 12.10 -11.61 23.28
CA ALA A 134 13.20 -12.06 22.44
C ALA A 134 13.20 -13.58 22.18
N GLY A 135 12.64 -14.38 23.10
CA GLY A 135 12.52 -15.84 22.95
C GLY A 135 11.18 -16.33 22.38
N GLY A 136 10.22 -15.45 22.18
CA GLY A 136 8.90 -15.74 21.59
C GLY A 136 8.74 -15.06 20.23
N ASN A 137 7.93 -15.66 19.35
CA ASN A 137 7.53 -14.97 18.11
C ASN A 137 6.77 -13.70 18.47
N VAL A 138 7.36 -12.56 18.22
CA VAL A 138 6.65 -11.28 18.29
C VAL A 138 5.63 -11.28 17.15
N VAL A 139 4.34 -11.24 17.51
CA VAL A 139 3.25 -11.23 16.52
C VAL A 139 3.37 -9.96 15.70
N PRO A 140 3.33 -10.04 14.36
CA PRO A 140 3.34 -8.87 13.51
C PRO A 140 2.23 -7.89 13.89
N SER A 141 2.50 -6.58 13.79
CA SER A 141 1.53 -5.54 14.15
C SER A 141 0.30 -5.62 13.25
N SER A 142 -0.89 -5.67 13.85
CA SER A 142 -2.17 -5.47 13.17
C SER A 142 -2.59 -3.99 13.12
N TYR A 143 -1.73 -3.11 13.60
CA TYR A 143 -2.02 -1.68 13.67
C TYR A 143 -1.94 -1.01 12.29
N THR A 144 -3.01 -0.30 11.94
CA THR A 144 -3.07 0.56 10.74
C THR A 144 -3.22 2.02 11.20
N PRO A 145 -2.27 2.91 10.89
CA PRO A 145 -2.38 4.32 11.25
C PRO A 145 -3.63 4.96 10.63
N GLY A 146 -4.40 5.68 11.44
CA GLY A 146 -5.58 6.43 10.97
C GLY A 146 -6.92 5.70 11.10
N GLY A 147 -6.96 4.46 11.60
CA GLY A 147 -8.20 3.77 11.98
C GLY A 147 -8.77 4.33 13.28
N SER A 148 -10.00 4.87 13.26
CA SER A 148 -10.69 5.23 14.49
C SER A 148 -11.01 3.97 15.29
N THR A 149 -10.62 4.00 16.56
CA THR A 149 -10.97 2.96 17.53
C THR A 149 -12.39 3.14 18.00
N ASP A 150 -13.35 2.58 17.29
CA ASP A 150 -14.61 2.23 17.93
C ASP A 150 -14.48 0.79 18.42
N GLY A 151 -14.38 0.70 19.75
CA GLY A 151 -14.30 -0.58 20.43
C GLY A 151 -15.59 -1.37 20.26
N ASN A 152 -15.49 -2.48 19.58
CA ASN A 152 -16.35 -3.61 19.88
C ASN A 152 -15.56 -4.90 19.69
N SER A 153 -15.26 -5.51 20.81
CA SER A 153 -14.73 -6.84 20.92
C SER A 153 -15.74 -7.85 20.38
N SER A 154 -15.46 -8.49 19.27
CA SER A 154 -16.07 -9.77 18.97
C SER A 154 -14.98 -10.79 18.71
N SER A 155 -14.85 -11.64 19.70
CA SER A 155 -14.43 -13.05 19.75
C SER A 155 -13.83 -13.64 18.48
N ASP A 156 -12.59 -14.11 18.67
CA ASP A 156 -12.01 -15.34 18.15
C ASP A 156 -12.89 -16.14 17.20
N MET A 157 -12.48 -16.13 15.95
CA MET A 157 -12.61 -17.30 15.09
C MET A 157 -11.25 -17.57 14.48
N GLY A 158 -10.70 -18.69 14.85
CA GLY A 158 -9.38 -19.15 14.48
C GLY A 158 -9.03 -18.86 13.03
N SER A 159 -7.96 -18.15 12.84
CA SER A 159 -7.21 -18.10 11.62
C SER A 159 -6.68 -19.49 11.32
N SER A 160 -7.48 -20.32 10.64
CA SER A 160 -6.93 -21.44 9.93
C SER A 160 -6.03 -20.86 8.86
N GLY A 161 -4.73 -21.02 9.01
CA GLY A 161 -3.72 -20.54 8.08
C GLY A 161 -4.08 -20.92 6.67
N LEU A 162 -4.46 -19.93 5.89
CA LEU A 162 -4.50 -20.05 4.44
C LEU A 162 -3.05 -20.17 4.01
N THR A 163 -2.65 -21.38 3.66
CA THR A 163 -1.39 -21.61 2.97
C THR A 163 -1.35 -20.72 1.74
N ALA A 164 -0.37 -19.84 1.70
CA ALA A 164 -0.13 -18.99 0.55
C ALA A 164 -0.09 -19.85 -0.72
N SER A 165 -0.76 -19.37 -1.77
CA SER A 165 -0.66 -19.97 -3.09
C SER A 165 0.82 -20.06 -3.50
N PRO A 166 1.25 -21.12 -4.19
CA PRO A 166 2.62 -21.23 -4.71
C PRO A 166 3.07 -20.05 -5.60
N ILE A 167 2.12 -19.24 -6.09
CA ILE A 167 2.40 -17.98 -6.78
C ILE A 167 2.85 -16.88 -5.82
N ASN A 168 2.59 -17.01 -4.52
CA ASN A 168 2.92 -16.00 -3.51
C ASN A 168 4.27 -16.23 -2.81
N ASP A 169 5.01 -17.28 -3.18
CA ASP A 169 6.35 -17.54 -2.63
C ASP A 169 7.42 -16.57 -3.18
N VAL A 170 7.09 -15.78 -4.19
CA VAL A 170 7.86 -14.57 -4.48
C VAL A 170 7.53 -13.57 -3.39
N VAL A 171 8.45 -13.41 -2.45
CA VAL A 171 8.41 -12.30 -1.50
C VAL A 171 8.39 -11.04 -2.33
N LEU A 172 7.18 -10.48 -2.54
CA LEU A 172 7.05 -9.17 -3.15
C LEU A 172 7.85 -8.23 -2.25
N PRO A 173 8.79 -7.45 -2.78
CA PRO A 173 9.50 -6.48 -1.97
C PRO A 173 8.43 -5.66 -1.23
N GLU A 174 8.58 -5.56 0.08
CA GLU A 174 7.69 -4.72 0.89
C GLU A 174 7.80 -3.29 0.36
N THR A 175 6.84 -2.91 -0.43
CA THR A 175 6.75 -1.55 -0.94
C THR A 175 6.23 -0.70 0.21
N ASN A 176 7.08 0.15 0.73
CA ASN A 176 6.72 1.15 1.74
C ASN A 176 5.77 2.19 1.13
N TYR A 177 4.53 1.82 0.88
CA TYR A 177 3.50 2.76 0.41
C TYR A 177 3.14 3.86 1.42
N GLY A 178 3.64 3.80 2.66
CA GLY A 178 3.19 4.64 3.75
C GLY A 178 4.04 5.87 4.10
N VAL A 179 5.23 6.05 3.52
CA VAL A 179 6.21 6.98 4.10
C VAL A 179 6.37 8.30 3.35
N VAL A 180 5.71 8.51 2.23
CA VAL A 180 6.15 9.51 1.25
C VAL A 180 5.41 10.85 1.26
N ALA A 181 4.46 11.06 2.17
CA ALA A 181 3.66 12.28 2.23
C ALA A 181 4.46 13.59 2.41
N ASN A 182 5.64 13.53 2.99
CA ASN A 182 6.37 14.73 3.39
C ASN A 182 7.41 15.24 2.39
N SER A 183 7.90 14.40 1.48
CA SER A 183 8.93 14.83 0.51
C SER A 183 8.38 15.85 -0.48
N GLN A 184 7.12 15.71 -0.88
CA GLN A 184 6.47 16.65 -1.81
C GLN A 184 6.22 18.03 -1.19
N LYS A 185 6.05 18.12 0.12
CA LYS A 185 5.74 19.37 0.81
C LYS A 185 6.96 20.28 1.00
N TYR A 186 8.16 19.73 0.90
CA TYR A 186 9.43 20.46 1.14
C TYR A 186 10.27 20.64 -0.12
N GLY A 187 9.68 20.46 -1.33
CA GLY A 187 10.39 20.73 -2.57
C GLY A 187 11.58 19.81 -2.82
N ASN A 188 11.51 18.56 -2.40
CA ASN A 188 12.54 17.60 -2.75
C ASN A 188 12.53 17.40 -4.27
N VAL A 189 13.63 17.78 -4.88
CA VAL A 189 13.84 17.56 -6.31
C VAL A 189 13.86 16.07 -6.59
N LEU A 190 12.93 15.61 -7.43
CA LEU A 190 12.90 14.23 -7.88
C LEU A 190 14.02 14.03 -8.90
N TYR A 191 15.10 13.37 -8.48
CA TYR A 191 16.24 13.05 -9.34
C TYR A 191 16.70 11.62 -9.10
N GLY A 192 17.57 11.11 -9.95
CA GLY A 192 18.09 9.76 -9.81
C GLY A 192 16.99 8.73 -10.03
N ARG A 193 16.72 8.39 -11.31
CA ARG A 193 15.77 7.32 -11.63
C ARG A 193 16.20 6.03 -10.97
N LYS A 194 15.31 5.45 -10.19
CA LYS A 194 15.52 4.15 -9.55
C LYS A 194 14.50 3.17 -10.08
N TYR A 195 14.95 2.01 -10.46
CA TYR A 195 14.10 0.95 -10.99
C TYR A 195 14.63 -0.42 -10.60
N ARG A 196 13.76 -1.39 -10.63
CA ARG A 196 14.07 -2.80 -10.48
C ARG A 196 13.13 -3.62 -11.32
N VAL A 197 13.70 -4.50 -12.14
CA VAL A 197 12.93 -5.42 -12.98
C VAL A 197 13.34 -6.84 -12.62
N LEU A 198 12.39 -7.61 -12.12
CA LEU A 198 12.59 -9.00 -11.73
C LEU A 198 11.73 -9.91 -12.61
N VAL A 199 12.31 -11.01 -13.05
CA VAL A 199 11.58 -12.09 -13.73
C VAL A 199 11.66 -13.34 -12.87
N SER A 200 10.53 -13.76 -12.33
CA SER A 200 10.43 -14.94 -11.47
C SER A 200 10.15 -16.20 -12.28
N ASN A 201 10.63 -17.33 -11.80
CA ASN A 201 10.43 -18.64 -12.43
C ASN A 201 9.32 -19.50 -11.77
N GLY A 202 8.48 -18.93 -10.93
CA GLY A 202 7.43 -19.68 -10.22
C GLY A 202 7.92 -20.72 -9.20
N LYS A 203 9.23 -20.92 -9.07
CA LYS A 203 9.87 -21.84 -8.10
C LYS A 203 10.51 -21.11 -6.92
N GLY A 204 10.18 -19.82 -6.74
CA GLY A 204 10.71 -19.00 -5.64
C GLY A 204 12.06 -18.33 -5.95
N THR A 205 12.59 -18.43 -7.17
CA THR A 205 13.77 -17.69 -7.60
C THR A 205 13.39 -16.63 -8.62
N ALA A 206 14.03 -15.46 -8.54
CA ALA A 206 13.84 -14.38 -9.47
C ALA A 206 15.19 -13.93 -10.04
N LEU A 207 15.23 -13.68 -11.34
CA LEU A 207 16.34 -13.06 -12.03
C LEU A 207 16.17 -11.53 -11.94
N ASP A 208 17.17 -10.84 -11.44
CA ASP A 208 17.24 -9.39 -11.46
C ASP A 208 17.92 -8.95 -12.76
N VAL A 209 17.20 -8.22 -13.59
CA VAL A 209 17.69 -7.71 -14.88
C VAL A 209 17.85 -6.20 -14.87
N SER A 210 17.85 -5.59 -13.70
CA SER A 210 17.87 -4.13 -13.52
C SER A 210 19.16 -3.47 -14.01
N ASP A 211 20.27 -4.21 -14.10
CA ASP A 211 21.54 -3.69 -14.61
C ASP A 211 21.55 -3.48 -16.14
N LEU A 212 20.53 -4.00 -16.83
CA LEU A 212 20.38 -3.84 -18.26
C LEU A 212 19.46 -2.67 -18.59
N ARG A 213 19.56 -2.17 -19.82
CA ARG A 213 18.54 -1.25 -20.33
C ARG A 213 17.18 -1.96 -20.32
N CYS A 214 16.22 -1.37 -19.65
CA CYS A 214 14.86 -1.84 -19.61
C CYS A 214 13.90 -0.70 -20.02
N ALA A 215 12.92 -1.02 -20.85
CA ALA A 215 11.80 -0.15 -21.14
C ALA A 215 10.50 -0.84 -20.73
N PHE A 216 9.58 -0.10 -20.12
CA PHE A 216 8.30 -0.65 -19.72
C PHE A 216 7.14 0.31 -20.02
N SER A 217 6.01 -0.28 -20.34
CA SER A 217 4.72 0.40 -20.40
C SER A 217 3.73 -0.43 -19.61
N VAL A 218 3.17 0.16 -18.56
CA VAL A 218 2.22 -0.50 -17.65
C VAL A 218 0.88 0.23 -17.74
N TYR A 219 -0.14 -0.48 -18.17
CA TYR A 219 -1.50 0.04 -18.27
C TYR A 219 -2.40 -0.57 -17.21
N LYS A 220 -2.97 0.28 -16.37
CA LYS A 220 -3.89 -0.10 -15.29
C LYS A 220 -5.24 0.59 -15.51
N THR A 221 -6.32 -0.16 -15.44
CA THR A 221 -7.68 0.36 -15.50
C THR A 221 -8.63 -0.48 -14.67
N MET A 222 -9.70 0.14 -14.17
CA MET A 222 -10.73 -0.57 -13.43
C MET A 222 -11.66 -1.41 -14.33
N MET A 223 -11.54 -1.33 -15.66
CA MET A 223 -12.48 -1.92 -16.60
C MET A 223 -11.97 -3.20 -17.25
N GLN A 224 -10.66 -3.37 -17.34
CA GLN A 224 -10.00 -4.48 -18.04
C GLN A 224 -8.89 -5.06 -17.17
N PRO A 225 -8.41 -6.28 -17.49
CA PRO A 225 -7.18 -6.77 -16.86
C PRO A 225 -6.03 -5.79 -17.09
N GLN A 226 -5.25 -5.56 -16.06
CA GLN A 226 -4.06 -4.73 -16.16
C GLN A 226 -3.00 -5.46 -16.95
N PHE A 227 -2.31 -4.76 -17.81
CA PHE A 227 -1.25 -5.37 -18.62
C PHE A 227 0.01 -4.52 -18.64
N SER A 228 1.12 -5.17 -18.88
CA SER A 228 2.39 -4.50 -19.11
C SER A 228 3.16 -5.12 -20.28
N THR A 229 3.95 -4.27 -20.89
CA THR A 229 4.98 -4.64 -21.84
C THR A 229 6.31 -4.22 -21.25
N VAL A 230 7.16 -5.20 -20.96
CA VAL A 230 8.51 -4.95 -20.44
C VAL A 230 9.53 -5.43 -21.49
N THR A 231 10.37 -4.54 -21.97
CA THR A 231 11.41 -4.85 -22.95
C THR A 231 12.78 -4.77 -22.27
N ILE A 232 13.55 -5.83 -22.36
CA ILE A 232 14.89 -5.96 -21.81
C ILE A 232 15.86 -6.05 -22.98
N PHE A 233 16.92 -5.25 -22.95
CA PHE A 233 17.86 -5.14 -24.05
C PHE A 233 19.15 -5.87 -23.75
N ASN A 234 19.74 -6.45 -24.79
CA ASN A 234 21.08 -7.08 -24.77
C ASN A 234 21.26 -8.16 -23.70
N LEU A 235 20.23 -8.98 -23.46
CA LEU A 235 20.36 -10.19 -22.65
C LEU A 235 21.39 -11.14 -23.29
N ASN A 236 22.17 -11.83 -22.46
CA ASN A 236 22.96 -12.96 -22.95
C ASN A 236 22.02 -14.13 -23.31
N ALA A 237 22.47 -15.01 -24.20
CA ALA A 237 21.65 -16.09 -24.73
C ALA A 237 21.18 -17.09 -23.65
N GLU A 238 21.98 -17.30 -22.60
CA GLU A 238 21.64 -18.20 -21.50
C GLU A 238 20.49 -17.64 -20.67
N THR A 239 20.62 -16.39 -20.21
CA THR A 239 19.58 -15.69 -19.42
C THR A 239 18.31 -15.49 -20.25
N GLU A 240 18.43 -15.14 -21.53
CA GLU A 240 17.27 -15.01 -22.43
C GLU A 240 16.50 -16.33 -22.53
N ASN A 241 17.19 -17.44 -22.76
CA ASN A 241 16.57 -18.77 -22.84
C ASN A 241 15.96 -19.18 -21.50
N GLN A 242 16.61 -18.86 -20.40
CA GLN A 242 16.07 -19.12 -19.06
C GLN A 242 14.75 -18.33 -18.83
N ILE A 243 14.72 -17.05 -19.17
CA ILE A 243 13.50 -16.23 -19.06
C ILE A 243 12.37 -16.79 -19.95
N ILE A 244 12.68 -17.16 -21.18
CA ILE A 244 11.66 -17.69 -22.13
C ILE A 244 11.10 -19.02 -21.66
N ASN A 245 11.92 -19.90 -21.11
CA ASN A 245 11.51 -21.25 -20.74
C ASN A 245 10.92 -21.32 -19.32
N GLU A 246 11.36 -20.48 -18.40
CA GLU A 246 11.04 -20.56 -16.97
C GLU A 246 10.39 -19.29 -16.40
N GLY A 247 10.42 -18.17 -17.15
CA GLY A 247 9.89 -16.89 -16.68
C GLY A 247 8.37 -16.90 -16.61
N ASP A 248 7.84 -16.96 -15.41
CA ASP A 248 6.41 -17.04 -15.14
C ASP A 248 5.78 -15.70 -14.78
N ARG A 249 6.55 -14.83 -14.13
CA ARG A 249 6.05 -13.57 -13.59
C ARG A 249 7.07 -12.46 -13.71
N VAL A 250 6.60 -11.26 -14.04
CA VAL A 250 7.42 -10.05 -14.04
C VAL A 250 6.97 -9.11 -12.93
N ILE A 251 7.96 -8.49 -12.27
CA ILE A 251 7.78 -7.48 -11.25
C ILE A 251 8.53 -6.24 -11.70
N VAL A 252 7.86 -5.10 -11.72
CA VAL A 252 8.44 -3.80 -12.08
C VAL A 252 8.28 -2.85 -10.90
N GLU A 253 9.40 -2.38 -10.39
CA GLU A 253 9.47 -1.29 -9.43
C GLU A 253 10.14 -0.10 -10.11
N ALA A 254 9.62 1.09 -9.90
CA ALA A 254 10.20 2.30 -10.45
C ALA A 254 9.90 3.52 -9.57
N GLY A 255 10.67 4.59 -9.79
CA GLY A 255 10.53 5.83 -9.07
C GLY A 255 11.83 6.63 -9.10
N TYR A 256 12.15 7.23 -7.97
CA TYR A 256 13.32 8.09 -7.80
C TYR A 256 14.11 7.70 -6.55
N GLU A 257 15.38 8.08 -6.50
CA GLU A 257 16.18 7.95 -5.29
C GLU A 257 15.52 8.73 -4.14
N GLY A 258 15.50 8.13 -2.97
CA GLY A 258 14.80 8.68 -1.82
C GLY A 258 13.47 7.96 -1.56
N GLU A 259 12.40 8.74 -1.36
CA GLU A 259 11.14 8.21 -0.84
C GLU A 259 10.07 7.86 -1.90
N GLN A 260 10.24 8.29 -3.16
CA GLN A 260 9.31 8.01 -4.25
C GLN A 260 9.75 6.82 -5.11
N TYR A 261 9.86 5.67 -4.50
CA TYR A 261 10.20 4.41 -5.17
C TYR A 261 9.27 3.31 -4.69
N GLY A 262 8.79 2.48 -5.59
CA GLY A 262 7.91 1.38 -5.22
C GLY A 262 7.44 0.53 -6.38
N LEU A 263 6.57 -0.41 -6.06
CA LEU A 263 5.97 -1.34 -7.00
C LEU A 263 5.08 -0.59 -8.00
N ILE A 264 5.33 -0.82 -9.28
CA ILE A 264 4.50 -0.31 -10.38
C ILE A 264 3.61 -1.42 -10.93
N PHE A 265 4.14 -2.64 -11.05
CA PHE A 265 3.39 -3.75 -11.66
C PHE A 265 3.90 -5.11 -11.20
N VAL A 266 2.95 -6.02 -11.02
CA VAL A 266 3.20 -7.47 -10.90
C VAL A 266 2.24 -8.19 -11.84
N GLY A 267 2.76 -9.06 -12.70
CA GLY A 267 1.89 -9.82 -13.60
C GLY A 267 2.50 -11.12 -14.08
N ASP A 268 1.64 -12.01 -14.53
CA ASP A 268 2.04 -13.28 -15.14
C ASP A 268 2.49 -13.03 -16.58
N VAL A 269 3.63 -13.59 -16.97
CA VAL A 269 4.16 -13.49 -18.33
C VAL A 269 3.28 -14.36 -19.25
N VAL A 270 2.64 -13.71 -20.21
CA VAL A 270 1.76 -14.39 -21.19
C VAL A 270 2.52 -14.72 -22.44
N GLN A 271 3.41 -13.81 -22.89
CA GLN A 271 4.13 -13.98 -24.14
C GLN A 271 5.51 -13.32 -24.12
N PRO A 272 6.59 -14.06 -24.23
CA PRO A 272 7.92 -13.53 -24.54
C PRO A 272 8.09 -13.40 -26.07
N ILE A 273 8.60 -12.24 -26.53
CA ILE A 273 8.84 -11.96 -27.95
C ILE A 273 10.29 -11.52 -28.15
N ARG A 274 11.03 -12.27 -28.95
CA ARG A 274 12.40 -11.89 -29.38
C ARG A 274 12.32 -10.91 -30.54
N GLY A 275 13.20 -9.94 -30.54
CA GLY A 275 13.29 -8.96 -31.59
C GLY A 275 14.64 -8.24 -31.64
N LYS A 276 14.76 -7.31 -32.56
CA LYS A 276 15.86 -6.36 -32.64
C LYS A 276 15.31 -4.93 -32.74
N GLU A 277 15.96 -4.03 -32.02
CA GLU A 277 15.80 -2.61 -32.23
C GLU A 277 16.83 -2.17 -33.27
N ASP A 278 16.45 -1.37 -34.23
CA ASP A 278 17.33 -0.81 -35.27
C ASP A 278 18.16 -1.88 -36.06
N GLY A 279 17.68 -3.10 -36.10
CA GLY A 279 18.35 -4.20 -36.79
C GLY A 279 19.60 -4.77 -36.11
N VAL A 280 20.10 -4.14 -35.06
CA VAL A 280 21.36 -4.50 -34.38
C VAL A 280 21.12 -4.89 -32.93
N THR A 281 20.49 -4.07 -32.13
CA THR A 281 20.31 -4.25 -30.70
C THR A 281 19.27 -5.34 -30.41
N TYR A 282 19.68 -6.40 -29.74
CA TYR A 282 18.78 -7.49 -29.35
C TYR A 282 17.84 -7.04 -28.24
N LYS A 283 16.57 -7.44 -28.32
CA LYS A 283 15.58 -7.18 -27.29
C LYS A 283 14.68 -8.38 -27.05
N LEU A 284 14.34 -8.59 -25.78
CA LEU A 284 13.30 -9.51 -25.34
C LEU A 284 12.15 -8.70 -24.77
N THR A 285 10.98 -8.82 -25.35
CA THR A 285 9.75 -8.16 -24.89
C THR A 285 8.87 -9.17 -24.17
N LEU A 286 8.52 -8.88 -22.93
CA LEU A 286 7.62 -9.68 -22.10
C LEU A 286 6.25 -8.98 -22.04
N ASN A 287 5.25 -9.59 -22.63
CA ASN A 287 3.86 -9.17 -22.46
C ASN A 287 3.29 -9.89 -21.25
N SER A 288 2.78 -9.13 -20.28
CA SER A 288 2.32 -9.67 -19.01
C SER A 288 0.96 -9.10 -18.63
N ILE A 289 0.16 -9.93 -17.94
CA ILE A 289 -1.18 -9.57 -17.46
C ILE A 289 -1.21 -9.82 -15.95
N ASP A 290 -1.75 -8.86 -15.19
CA ASP A 290 -1.94 -9.05 -13.75
C ASP A 290 -2.93 -10.19 -13.49
N SER A 291 -2.47 -11.16 -12.71
CA SER A 291 -3.29 -12.30 -12.26
C SER A 291 -3.93 -13.09 -13.39
N ASP A 292 -3.29 -13.21 -14.55
CA ASP A 292 -3.82 -13.95 -15.71
C ASP A 292 -4.22 -15.37 -15.34
N ARG A 293 -3.35 -16.06 -14.59
CA ARG A 293 -3.60 -17.44 -14.15
C ARG A 293 -4.84 -17.53 -13.27
N ALA A 294 -4.98 -16.64 -12.29
CA ALA A 294 -6.13 -16.65 -11.38
C ALA A 294 -7.43 -16.30 -12.10
N LEU A 295 -7.39 -15.38 -13.06
CA LEU A 295 -8.56 -14.93 -13.81
C LEU A 295 -9.00 -15.94 -14.89
N ASN A 296 -8.06 -16.46 -15.67
CA ASN A 296 -8.37 -17.28 -16.84
C ASN A 296 -8.38 -18.78 -16.55
N PHE A 297 -7.65 -19.25 -15.54
CA PHE A 297 -7.57 -20.67 -15.18
C PHE A 297 -8.12 -20.97 -13.78
N GLY A 298 -8.52 -19.95 -13.02
CA GLY A 298 -9.14 -20.12 -11.72
C GLY A 298 -10.54 -20.74 -11.82
N PHE A 299 -10.80 -21.80 -11.05
CA PHE A 299 -12.08 -22.50 -10.97
C PHE A 299 -12.53 -22.62 -9.51
N VAL A 300 -13.83 -22.50 -9.29
CA VAL A 300 -14.45 -22.68 -7.96
C VAL A 300 -15.47 -23.82 -7.99
N GLY A 301 -15.48 -24.62 -6.91
CA GLY A 301 -16.42 -25.71 -6.74
C GLY A 301 -16.79 -25.88 -5.26
N PHE A 302 -17.73 -25.06 -4.75
CA PHE A 302 -18.17 -25.11 -3.35
C PHE A 302 -19.59 -24.56 -3.17
N SER A 303 -20.15 -24.75 -1.97
CA SER A 303 -21.44 -24.19 -1.59
C SER A 303 -21.30 -23.30 -0.35
N VAL A 304 -22.18 -22.28 -0.26
CA VAL A 304 -22.31 -21.40 0.89
C VAL A 304 -23.68 -21.50 1.51
N ALA A 305 -23.76 -21.37 2.84
CA ALA A 305 -25.02 -21.43 3.58
C ALA A 305 -25.81 -20.12 3.41
N LYS A 306 -27.10 -20.15 3.76
CA LYS A 306 -27.91 -18.94 3.93
C LYS A 306 -27.31 -18.02 5.00
N GLY A 307 -27.56 -16.74 4.89
CA GLY A 307 -27.12 -15.72 5.87
C GLY A 307 -25.77 -15.11 5.58
N GLN A 308 -25.01 -15.64 4.61
CA GLN A 308 -23.73 -15.05 4.20
C GLN A 308 -23.95 -13.79 3.36
N THR A 309 -23.05 -12.83 3.54
CA THR A 309 -23.03 -11.55 2.81
C THR A 309 -22.34 -11.70 1.46
N ALA A 310 -22.44 -10.69 0.59
CA ALA A 310 -21.66 -10.66 -0.65
C ALA A 310 -20.16 -10.63 -0.37
N ARG A 311 -19.72 -9.92 0.68
CA ARG A 311 -18.32 -9.91 1.11
C ARG A 311 -17.83 -11.30 1.53
N ASP A 312 -18.63 -12.05 2.29
CA ASP A 312 -18.28 -13.43 2.68
C ASP A 312 -18.15 -14.34 1.45
N GLN A 313 -19.02 -14.16 0.45
CA GLN A 313 -18.93 -14.90 -0.80
C GLN A 313 -17.64 -14.59 -1.57
N VAL A 314 -17.26 -13.30 -1.67
CA VAL A 314 -15.98 -12.89 -2.29
C VAL A 314 -14.81 -13.51 -1.56
N ASN A 315 -14.78 -13.43 -0.23
CA ASN A 315 -13.72 -14.03 0.60
C ASN A 315 -13.56 -15.52 0.34
N GLN A 316 -14.71 -16.27 0.27
CA GLN A 316 -14.67 -17.71 0.02
C GLN A 316 -14.28 -18.04 -1.43
N ILE A 317 -14.69 -17.24 -2.41
CA ILE A 317 -14.29 -17.42 -3.80
C ILE A 317 -12.78 -17.23 -3.94
N ALA A 318 -12.26 -16.14 -3.41
CA ALA A 318 -10.83 -15.83 -3.46
C ALA A 318 -9.98 -16.92 -2.78
N ALA A 319 -10.44 -17.43 -1.62
CA ALA A 319 -9.71 -18.42 -0.86
C ALA A 319 -9.82 -19.86 -1.40
N LYS A 320 -10.99 -20.24 -1.94
CA LYS A 320 -11.29 -21.62 -2.35
C LYS A 320 -11.16 -21.86 -3.84
N ALA A 321 -10.78 -20.86 -4.62
CA ALA A 321 -10.45 -21.05 -6.03
C ALA A 321 -9.27 -22.02 -6.19
N SER A 322 -9.24 -22.75 -7.30
CA SER A 322 -8.11 -23.62 -7.65
C SER A 322 -6.78 -22.88 -7.69
N ILE A 323 -6.83 -21.58 -7.99
CA ILE A 323 -5.72 -20.64 -7.86
C ILE A 323 -6.22 -19.53 -6.92
N PRO A 324 -5.87 -19.58 -5.62
CA PRO A 324 -6.30 -18.59 -4.64
C PRO A 324 -5.76 -17.19 -4.95
N SER A 325 -6.54 -16.18 -4.64
CA SER A 325 -6.15 -14.78 -4.79
C SER A 325 -6.21 -14.07 -3.45
N GLN A 326 -5.33 -13.10 -3.25
CA GLN A 326 -5.40 -12.23 -2.09
C GLN A 326 -6.54 -11.22 -2.25
N LEU A 327 -7.07 -10.77 -1.11
CA LEU A 327 -8.06 -9.70 -1.09
C LEU A 327 -7.35 -8.35 -0.98
N GLY A 328 -7.77 -7.44 -1.82
CA GLY A 328 -7.42 -6.03 -1.74
C GLY A 328 -8.52 -5.23 -1.04
N SER A 329 -8.94 -4.14 -1.67
CA SER A 329 -9.99 -3.27 -1.16
C SER A 329 -11.37 -3.82 -1.53
N ILE A 330 -12.19 -4.08 -0.52
CA ILE A 330 -13.56 -4.57 -0.67
C ILE A 330 -14.50 -3.59 0.04
N SER A 331 -15.45 -3.01 -0.70
CA SER A 331 -16.42 -2.06 -0.15
C SER A 331 -17.22 -2.64 1.02
N GLU A 332 -17.41 -1.84 2.05
CA GLU A 332 -18.18 -2.24 3.25
C GLU A 332 -19.66 -2.52 2.94
N GLY A 333 -20.20 -1.83 1.95
CA GLY A 333 -21.59 -2.03 1.51
C GLY A 333 -21.91 -3.44 1.02
N LEU A 334 -20.90 -4.23 0.62
CA LEU A 334 -21.07 -5.64 0.29
C LEU A 334 -21.46 -6.51 1.51
N SER A 335 -21.36 -5.99 2.71
CA SER A 335 -21.76 -6.68 3.95
C SER A 335 -23.22 -6.45 4.34
N SER A 336 -23.94 -5.57 3.65
CA SER A 336 -25.30 -5.14 4.03
C SER A 336 -26.37 -6.20 3.73
N ALA A 337 -26.31 -6.87 2.57
CA ALA A 337 -27.30 -7.84 2.14
C ALA A 337 -26.87 -9.27 2.45
N LYS A 338 -27.78 -10.07 3.05
CA LYS A 338 -27.53 -11.47 3.38
C LYS A 338 -28.30 -12.39 2.46
N LEU A 339 -27.68 -13.52 2.08
CA LEU A 339 -28.33 -14.57 1.31
C LEU A 339 -29.56 -15.14 2.04
N THR A 340 -30.70 -15.18 1.38
CA THR A 340 -31.93 -15.78 1.90
C THR A 340 -31.92 -17.30 1.85
N ARG A 341 -31.10 -17.88 0.97
CA ARG A 341 -30.91 -19.34 0.79
C ARG A 341 -29.44 -19.64 0.49
N GLY A 342 -29.05 -20.91 0.63
CA GLY A 342 -27.73 -21.37 0.21
C GLY A 342 -27.50 -21.17 -1.29
N LYS A 343 -26.24 -21.00 -1.69
CA LYS A 343 -25.80 -20.81 -3.08
C LYS A 343 -24.66 -21.78 -3.39
N VAL A 344 -24.67 -22.35 -4.59
CA VAL A 344 -23.59 -23.21 -5.10
C VAL A 344 -22.78 -22.39 -6.10
N PHE A 345 -21.48 -22.50 -6.01
CA PHE A 345 -20.51 -21.96 -6.94
C PHE A 345 -19.84 -23.13 -7.66
N PHE A 346 -19.89 -23.14 -8.99
CA PHE A 346 -19.25 -24.16 -9.82
C PHE A 346 -18.95 -23.55 -11.19
N GLY A 347 -17.69 -23.20 -11.45
CA GLY A 347 -17.30 -22.54 -12.70
C GLY A 347 -16.08 -21.64 -12.55
N ALA A 348 -15.86 -20.77 -13.54
CA ALA A 348 -14.72 -19.86 -13.55
C ALA A 348 -14.79 -18.81 -12.43
N THR A 349 -13.69 -18.63 -11.73
CA THR A 349 -13.58 -17.69 -10.60
C THR A 349 -13.95 -16.27 -11.01
N LYS A 350 -13.44 -15.80 -12.16
CA LYS A 350 -13.70 -14.45 -12.68
C LYS A 350 -15.19 -14.15 -12.92
N ASP A 351 -15.94 -15.15 -13.38
CA ASP A 351 -17.35 -14.95 -13.71
C ASP A 351 -18.17 -14.71 -12.45
N TYR A 352 -17.88 -15.45 -11.38
CA TYR A 352 -18.54 -15.26 -10.10
C TYR A 352 -18.17 -13.95 -9.43
N LEU A 353 -16.89 -13.54 -9.48
CA LEU A 353 -16.46 -12.25 -8.96
C LEU A 353 -17.13 -11.09 -9.72
N ARG A 354 -17.21 -11.20 -11.06
CA ARG A 354 -17.90 -10.23 -11.91
C ARG A 354 -19.41 -10.20 -11.63
N GLN A 355 -20.05 -11.36 -11.52
CA GLN A 355 -21.47 -11.44 -11.18
C GLN A 355 -21.77 -10.82 -9.81
N LEU A 356 -20.94 -11.09 -8.80
CA LEU A 356 -21.12 -10.50 -7.47
C LEU A 356 -20.93 -8.98 -7.48
N SER A 357 -19.95 -8.48 -8.22
CA SER A 357 -19.76 -7.02 -8.35
C SER A 357 -20.94 -6.38 -9.04
N GLN A 358 -21.40 -6.90 -10.17
CA GLN A 358 -22.53 -6.35 -10.91
C GLN A 358 -23.82 -6.34 -10.07
N SER A 359 -24.09 -7.44 -9.34
CA SER A 359 -25.30 -7.53 -8.48
C SER A 359 -25.29 -6.59 -7.28
N ASN A 360 -24.13 -6.05 -6.92
CA ASN A 360 -23.95 -5.11 -5.81
C ASN A 360 -23.58 -3.69 -6.29
N ALA A 361 -23.77 -3.36 -7.55
CA ALA A 361 -23.40 -2.07 -8.15
C ALA A 361 -21.93 -1.68 -7.85
N ALA A 362 -21.04 -2.66 -7.95
CA ALA A 362 -19.61 -2.51 -7.69
C ALA A 362 -18.79 -2.83 -8.95
N THR A 363 -17.58 -2.33 -9.00
CA THR A 363 -16.59 -2.66 -10.02
C THR A 363 -15.59 -3.66 -9.47
N PHE A 364 -15.33 -4.72 -10.25
CA PHE A 364 -14.31 -5.73 -9.97
C PHE A 364 -13.07 -5.48 -10.81
N TYR A 365 -11.92 -5.44 -10.18
CA TYR A 365 -10.62 -5.42 -10.86
C TYR A 365 -9.54 -6.13 -10.03
N MET A 366 -8.48 -6.57 -10.69
CA MET A 366 -7.27 -7.07 -10.04
C MET A 366 -6.24 -5.95 -10.02
N GLU A 367 -5.48 -5.83 -8.95
CA GLU A 367 -4.34 -4.95 -8.87
C GLU A 367 -3.26 -5.58 -7.98
N ASP A 368 -2.08 -5.76 -8.58
CA ASP A 368 -0.91 -6.36 -7.93
C ASP A 368 -1.22 -7.73 -7.27
N GLY A 369 -1.98 -8.57 -7.97
CA GLY A 369 -2.37 -9.90 -7.50
C GLY A 369 -3.54 -9.93 -6.53
N LYS A 370 -4.18 -8.80 -6.25
CA LYS A 370 -5.27 -8.69 -5.27
C LYS A 370 -6.61 -8.42 -5.93
N VAL A 371 -7.65 -9.08 -5.41
CA VAL A 371 -9.05 -8.86 -5.81
C VAL A 371 -9.57 -7.59 -5.17
N ASN A 372 -9.98 -6.63 -5.98
CA ASN A 372 -10.63 -5.40 -5.53
C ASN A 372 -12.07 -5.35 -6.03
N ILE A 373 -13.02 -5.04 -5.13
CA ILE A 373 -14.43 -4.86 -5.47
C ILE A 373 -14.94 -3.59 -4.78
N ILE A 374 -15.10 -2.54 -5.56
CA ILE A 374 -15.36 -1.20 -5.08
C ILE A 374 -16.70 -0.70 -5.60
N GLN A 375 -17.58 -0.22 -4.70
CA GLN A 375 -18.81 0.47 -5.06
C GLN A 375 -18.52 1.89 -5.53
N ALA A 376 -19.42 2.45 -6.32
CA ALA A 376 -19.23 3.78 -6.92
C ALA A 376 -18.90 4.91 -5.93
N PRO A 377 -19.53 5.00 -4.73
CA PRO A 377 -19.21 6.05 -3.77
C PRO A 377 -17.91 5.84 -3.03
N ASP A 378 -17.34 4.63 -3.06
CA ASP A 378 -16.18 4.29 -2.27
C ASP A 378 -14.89 4.59 -3.05
N PHE A 379 -13.87 5.03 -2.33
CA PHE A 379 -12.52 5.27 -2.82
C PHE A 379 -11.50 4.69 -1.82
N LEU A 380 -10.26 4.56 -2.24
CA LEU A 380 -9.19 4.15 -1.34
C LEU A 380 -9.01 5.25 -0.28
N LYS A 381 -9.05 4.86 0.99
CA LYS A 381 -8.83 5.76 2.14
C LYS A 381 -7.33 6.08 2.34
N ASP A 382 -6.56 6.03 1.25
CA ASP A 382 -5.17 6.41 1.25
C ASP A 382 -5.03 7.95 1.31
N GLU A 383 -3.83 8.42 1.54
CA GLU A 383 -3.56 9.85 1.54
C GLU A 383 -3.81 10.46 0.15
N ILE A 384 -4.44 11.64 0.13
CA ILE A 384 -4.65 12.40 -1.11
C ILE A 384 -3.29 12.90 -1.60
N VAL A 385 -2.95 12.57 -2.84
CA VAL A 385 -1.70 13.04 -3.47
C VAL A 385 -1.93 14.44 -4.06
N ASP A 386 -1.21 15.43 -3.54
CA ASP A 386 -1.24 16.78 -4.08
C ASP A 386 -0.31 16.87 -5.31
N LEU A 387 -0.89 17.19 -6.46
CA LEU A 387 -0.15 17.35 -7.72
C LEU A 387 0.00 18.82 -8.09
N SER A 388 1.26 19.26 -8.14
CA SER A 388 1.69 20.59 -8.57
C SER A 388 2.96 20.46 -9.41
N PRO A 389 3.38 21.50 -10.12
CA PRO A 389 4.66 21.48 -10.82
C PRO A 389 5.84 21.13 -9.91
N GLU A 390 5.81 21.57 -8.65
CA GLU A 390 6.85 21.26 -7.65
C GLU A 390 6.81 19.81 -7.19
N SER A 391 5.65 19.14 -7.25
CA SER A 391 5.49 17.73 -6.89
C SER A 391 5.61 16.77 -8.07
N GLY A 392 5.97 17.28 -9.26
CA GLY A 392 6.24 16.47 -10.43
C GLY A 392 5.12 16.44 -11.48
N LEU A 393 4.15 17.34 -11.42
CA LEU A 393 3.17 17.52 -12.52
C LEU A 393 3.88 17.99 -13.78
N ILE A 394 3.67 17.32 -14.90
CA ILE A 394 4.26 17.64 -16.20
C ILE A 394 3.21 18.27 -17.10
N GLY A 395 3.48 19.48 -17.58
CA GLY A 395 2.58 20.19 -18.46
C GLY A 395 1.29 20.65 -17.76
N THR A 396 0.24 20.83 -18.54
CA THR A 396 -1.05 21.33 -18.06
C THR A 396 -2.09 20.21 -18.06
N PRO A 397 -2.76 19.94 -16.92
CA PRO A 397 -3.87 18.99 -16.90
C PRO A 397 -4.99 19.42 -17.85
N VAL A 398 -5.62 18.46 -18.50
CA VAL A 398 -6.66 18.73 -19.50
C VAL A 398 -7.98 18.14 -19.02
N GLN A 399 -9.04 18.94 -19.10
CA GLN A 399 -10.40 18.47 -18.83
C GLN A 399 -10.82 17.46 -19.91
N SER A 400 -11.36 16.34 -19.51
CA SER A 400 -11.93 15.29 -20.36
C SER A 400 -13.43 15.15 -20.14
N ASP A 401 -14.13 14.38 -20.98
CA ASP A 401 -15.56 14.13 -20.86
C ASP A 401 -15.99 13.59 -19.50
N PHE A 402 -15.09 12.92 -18.79
CA PHE A 402 -15.39 12.25 -17.51
C PHE A 402 -14.67 12.88 -16.30
N GLY A 403 -13.76 13.82 -16.51
CA GLY A 403 -13.00 14.44 -15.44
C GLY A 403 -11.74 15.12 -15.95
N VAL A 404 -10.58 14.74 -15.44
CA VAL A 404 -9.30 15.37 -15.76
C VAL A 404 -8.27 14.32 -16.17
N LYS A 405 -7.51 14.64 -17.22
CA LYS A 405 -6.29 13.90 -17.61
C LYS A 405 -5.07 14.70 -17.22
N PHE A 406 -4.09 14.05 -16.66
CA PHE A 406 -2.81 14.68 -16.32
C PHE A 406 -1.63 13.75 -16.61
N LYS A 407 -0.46 14.36 -16.70
CA LYS A 407 0.82 13.70 -16.81
C LYS A 407 1.72 14.15 -15.67
N CYS A 408 2.42 13.23 -15.03
CA CYS A 408 3.36 13.55 -13.95
C CYS A 408 4.58 12.63 -14.00
N LEU A 409 5.59 12.96 -13.23
CA LEU A 409 6.72 12.07 -12.98
C LEU A 409 6.23 10.76 -12.35
N ILE A 410 6.94 9.63 -12.58
CA ILE A 410 6.54 8.33 -12.02
C ILE A 410 6.37 8.44 -10.52
N ASN A 411 5.18 8.09 -10.06
CA ASN A 411 4.84 8.07 -8.65
C ASN A 411 4.11 6.77 -8.29
N PRO A 412 4.76 5.81 -7.62
CA PRO A 412 4.15 4.52 -7.25
C PRO A 412 2.95 4.59 -6.31
N ARG A 413 2.68 5.77 -5.72
CA ARG A 413 1.51 5.99 -4.86
C ARG A 413 0.23 6.19 -5.64
N LEU A 414 0.36 6.60 -6.91
CA LEU A 414 -0.79 6.73 -7.77
C LEU A 414 -1.31 5.33 -8.09
N ARG A 415 -2.46 4.98 -7.56
CA ARG A 415 -3.11 3.69 -7.72
C ARG A 415 -4.52 3.87 -8.25
N LEU A 416 -5.08 2.81 -8.80
CA LEU A 416 -6.49 2.81 -9.16
C LEU A 416 -7.35 3.11 -7.93
N ASN A 417 -8.35 3.95 -8.11
CA ASN A 417 -9.28 4.39 -7.06
C ASN A 417 -8.67 5.24 -5.93
N SER A 418 -7.42 5.67 -6.03
CA SER A 418 -6.84 6.67 -5.12
C SER A 418 -7.26 8.10 -5.51
N LEU A 419 -7.15 9.00 -4.55
CA LEU A 419 -7.51 10.40 -4.73
C LEU A 419 -6.27 11.25 -5.02
N VAL A 420 -6.44 12.18 -5.95
CA VAL A 420 -5.45 13.21 -6.26
C VAL A 420 -6.10 14.58 -6.15
N ARG A 421 -5.33 15.56 -5.68
CA ARG A 421 -5.76 16.96 -5.69
C ARG A 421 -4.97 17.72 -6.75
N ILE A 422 -5.70 18.42 -7.62
CA ILE A 422 -5.15 19.24 -8.69
C ILE A 422 -5.78 20.63 -8.59
N ASN A 423 -4.97 21.68 -8.67
CA ASN A 423 -5.49 23.04 -8.66
C ASN A 423 -6.28 23.31 -9.94
N ASN A 424 -7.57 23.57 -9.81
CA ASN A 424 -8.49 23.80 -10.92
C ASN A 424 -8.08 25.00 -11.82
N SER A 425 -7.37 26.00 -11.27
CA SER A 425 -6.87 27.13 -12.04
C SER A 425 -5.81 26.75 -13.08
N GLN A 426 -5.19 25.59 -12.92
CA GLN A 426 -4.17 25.05 -13.83
C GLN A 426 -4.76 24.12 -14.89
N ILE A 427 -6.04 23.79 -14.80
CA ILE A 427 -6.67 22.85 -15.73
C ILE A 427 -7.07 23.58 -17.01
N GLN A 428 -6.59 23.10 -18.13
CA GLN A 428 -6.98 23.60 -19.44
C GLN A 428 -8.35 23.03 -19.83
N ALA A 429 -9.29 23.91 -20.12
CA ALA A 429 -10.58 23.49 -20.64
C ALA A 429 -10.43 22.86 -22.03
N GLN A 430 -11.03 21.70 -22.22
CA GLN A 430 -11.08 21.05 -23.52
C GLN A 430 -12.06 21.78 -24.43
N THR A 431 -11.76 21.84 -25.74
CA THR A 431 -12.71 22.30 -26.75
C THR A 431 -13.78 21.22 -26.94
N PHE A 432 -15.02 21.54 -26.61
CA PHE A 432 -16.15 20.60 -26.77
C PHE A 432 -16.76 20.72 -28.15
N GLN A 433 -17.22 19.62 -28.71
CA GLN A 433 -18.01 19.63 -29.92
C GLN A 433 -19.42 20.16 -29.62
N VAL A 434 -20.04 20.74 -30.63
CA VAL A 434 -21.42 21.26 -30.53
C VAL A 434 -22.35 20.12 -30.05
N GLY A 435 -23.03 20.36 -28.93
CA GLY A 435 -23.93 19.40 -28.32
C GLY A 435 -23.33 18.57 -27.17
N GLN A 436 -22.05 18.67 -26.87
CA GLN A 436 -21.45 18.11 -25.68
C GLN A 436 -21.64 19.06 -24.48
N ILE A 437 -22.07 18.51 -23.35
CA ILE A 437 -22.17 19.26 -22.10
C ILE A 437 -20.93 18.92 -21.26
N PRO A 438 -20.00 19.87 -21.05
CA PRO A 438 -18.86 19.63 -20.19
C PRO A 438 -19.33 19.34 -18.76
N ARG A 439 -18.77 18.32 -18.13
CA ARG A 439 -18.99 18.12 -16.70
C ARG A 439 -18.26 19.22 -15.93
N ALA A 440 -18.89 19.66 -14.83
CA ALA A 440 -18.23 20.61 -13.93
C ALA A 440 -16.99 19.97 -13.33
N LEU A 441 -15.92 20.76 -13.19
CA LEU A 441 -14.77 20.40 -12.40
C LEU A 441 -15.18 20.23 -10.93
N ASP A 442 -14.47 19.38 -10.20
CA ASP A 442 -14.70 19.22 -8.78
C ASP A 442 -14.40 20.52 -8.05
N ALA A 443 -15.31 20.96 -7.16
CA ALA A 443 -15.19 22.24 -6.46
C ALA A 443 -13.93 22.32 -5.57
N GLU A 444 -13.49 21.19 -5.02
CA GLU A 444 -12.34 21.08 -4.14
C GLU A 444 -11.05 20.69 -4.91
N GLY A 445 -11.16 20.44 -6.21
CA GLY A 445 -10.06 19.98 -7.05
C GLY A 445 -9.63 18.55 -6.75
N ILE A 446 -10.51 17.72 -6.14
CA ILE A 446 -10.22 16.35 -5.78
C ILE A 446 -10.79 15.40 -6.83
N TYR A 447 -9.91 14.57 -7.38
CA TYR A 447 -10.25 13.64 -8.45
C TYR A 447 -9.83 12.23 -8.07
N ARG A 448 -10.57 11.23 -8.57
CA ARG A 448 -10.32 9.81 -8.37
C ARG A 448 -9.73 9.19 -9.63
N ILE A 449 -8.63 8.48 -9.49
CA ILE A 449 -7.95 7.81 -10.60
C ILE A 449 -8.76 6.59 -11.05
N VAL A 450 -9.07 6.50 -12.33
CA VAL A 450 -9.77 5.35 -12.95
C VAL A 450 -8.94 4.64 -13.99
N GLU A 451 -7.92 5.31 -14.51
CA GLU A 451 -6.99 4.77 -15.48
C GLU A 451 -5.61 5.36 -15.24
N LEU A 452 -4.59 4.55 -15.39
CA LEU A 452 -3.21 4.93 -15.10
C LEU A 452 -2.29 4.21 -16.07
N GLN A 453 -1.35 4.95 -16.67
CA GLN A 453 -0.35 4.40 -17.55
C GLN A 453 1.03 4.90 -17.13
N ASN A 454 1.92 3.97 -16.80
CA ASN A 454 3.31 4.28 -16.47
C ASN A 454 4.20 3.93 -17.66
N HIS A 455 5.04 4.88 -18.05
CA HIS A 455 6.05 4.71 -19.08
C HIS A 455 7.43 4.93 -18.48
N GLY A 456 8.34 4.01 -18.76
CA GLY A 456 9.72 4.16 -18.37
C GLY A 456 10.66 3.52 -19.37
N ASP A 457 11.74 4.23 -19.72
CA ASP A 457 12.92 3.69 -20.38
C ASP A 457 14.13 4.17 -19.61
N THR A 458 14.97 3.25 -19.20
CA THR A 458 16.14 3.57 -18.36
C THR A 458 17.20 4.38 -19.09
N HIS A 459 17.13 4.48 -20.43
CA HIS A 459 18.08 5.19 -21.28
C HIS A 459 17.46 6.33 -22.10
N SER A 460 16.14 6.50 -22.10
CA SER A 460 15.48 7.60 -22.80
C SER A 460 14.82 8.58 -21.82
N ASP A 461 14.17 9.62 -22.36
CA ASP A 461 13.49 10.63 -21.55
C ASP A 461 12.11 10.18 -21.05
N ASP A 462 11.62 9.03 -21.53
CA ASP A 462 10.34 8.47 -21.11
C ASP A 462 10.43 7.95 -19.69
N TRP A 463 9.93 8.74 -18.72
CA TRP A 463 9.86 8.40 -17.31
C TRP A 463 8.73 9.14 -16.63
N TYR A 464 7.49 8.73 -16.93
CA TYR A 464 6.30 9.46 -16.51
C TYR A 464 5.09 8.55 -16.30
N THR A 465 4.10 9.08 -15.59
CA THR A 465 2.78 8.51 -15.40
C THR A 465 1.73 9.39 -16.06
N GLU A 466 0.86 8.82 -16.86
CA GLU A 466 -0.37 9.45 -17.35
C GLU A 466 -1.57 8.88 -16.59
N ALA A 467 -2.49 9.73 -16.19
CA ALA A 467 -3.69 9.29 -15.47
C ALA A 467 -4.94 9.98 -15.99
N THR A 468 -6.03 9.20 -16.01
CA THR A 468 -7.38 9.69 -16.26
C THR A 468 -8.15 9.60 -14.95
N CYS A 469 -8.75 10.72 -14.56
CA CYS A 469 -9.47 10.85 -13.31
C CYS A 469 -10.91 11.27 -13.54
N VAL A 470 -11.77 10.90 -12.61
CA VAL A 470 -13.16 11.40 -12.51
C VAL A 470 -13.31 12.28 -11.28
N SER A 471 -14.23 13.24 -11.32
CA SER A 471 -14.56 14.04 -10.14
C SER A 471 -15.02 13.13 -8.99
N GLN A 472 -14.58 13.43 -7.77
CA GLN A 472 -15.00 12.69 -6.58
C GLN A 472 -16.53 12.76 -6.40
N ALA A 473 -17.12 13.92 -6.61
CA ALA A 473 -18.56 14.13 -6.54
C ALA A 473 -19.34 13.56 -7.74
N GLY A 474 -18.68 13.32 -8.85
CA GLY A 474 -19.28 12.86 -10.10
C GLY A 474 -19.68 11.38 -10.19
N GLY A 475 -19.41 10.64 -9.20
CA GLY A 475 -20.05 9.40 -8.73
C GLY A 475 -20.10 8.15 -9.61
N VAL A 476 -19.91 8.19 -10.91
CA VAL A 476 -20.06 6.97 -11.74
C VAL A 476 -18.73 6.53 -12.31
N ILE A 477 -18.26 5.38 -11.87
CA ILE A 477 -17.07 4.75 -12.44
C ILE A 477 -17.41 4.32 -13.88
N PRO A 478 -16.56 4.59 -14.88
CA PRO A 478 -16.85 4.30 -16.29
C PRO A 478 -17.28 2.86 -16.57
N GLY A 479 -16.79 1.88 -15.81
CA GLY A 479 -17.19 0.47 -15.94
C GLY A 479 -18.65 0.19 -15.58
N LEU A 480 -19.25 0.98 -14.71
CA LEU A 480 -20.69 0.93 -14.41
C LEU A 480 -21.54 1.53 -15.54
N MET A 481 -20.99 2.53 -16.26
CA MET A 481 -21.69 3.13 -17.41
C MET A 481 -21.79 2.16 -18.59
N SER A 482 -20.77 1.35 -18.85
CA SER A 482 -20.84 0.36 -19.94
C SER A 482 -21.84 -0.75 -19.66
N SER A 483 -22.01 -1.13 -18.39
CA SER A 483 -23.01 -2.13 -17.99
C SER A 483 -24.44 -1.59 -17.97
N MET A 484 -24.62 -0.29 -17.70
CA MET A 484 -25.92 0.39 -17.80
C MET A 484 -26.30 0.72 -19.24
N GLY A 485 -25.31 1.08 -20.09
CA GLY A 485 -25.54 1.44 -21.49
C GLY A 485 -26.02 0.26 -22.34
N SER A 486 -25.64 -0.96 -22.04
CA SER A 486 -26.08 -2.15 -22.76
C SER A 486 -27.54 -2.52 -22.48
N ASN A 487 -28.13 -2.04 -21.39
CA ASN A 487 -29.53 -2.27 -21.05
C ASN A 487 -30.50 -1.15 -21.47
N MET A 488 -29.97 0.05 -21.76
CA MET A 488 -30.82 1.17 -22.21
C MET A 488 -31.21 1.12 -23.72
N TRP A 489 -30.56 0.24 -24.50
CA TRP A 489 -30.84 0.11 -25.94
C TRP A 489 -31.62 -1.18 -26.29
N ARG A 490 -32.18 -1.86 -25.31
CA ARG A 490 -33.14 -2.98 -25.51
C ARG A 490 -34.51 -2.59 -24.95
N GLY A 491 -35.12 -1.59 -25.53
CA GLY A 491 -36.48 -1.20 -25.34
C GLY A 491 -37.16 -1.05 -26.71
#